data_ab400316062f721c08aafa5182711a83
#
_entry.id   ab400316062f721c08aafa5182711a83
#
_cell.length_a   1.000
_cell.length_b   1.000
_cell.length_c   1.000
_cell.angle_alpha   90.00
_cell.angle_beta   90.00
_cell.angle_gamma   90.00
#
_symmetry.space_group_name_H-M   'P 1'
#
loop_
_entity.id
_entity.type
_entity.pdbx_description
1 polymer ?
#
loop_
_entity_poly.entity_id
_entity_poly.type
_entity_poly.pdbx_seq_one_letter_code
_entity_poly.pdbx_strand_id
1 'polypeptide(L)' 'MSDPDPICPLCLRPIPADAKQSLHHLIPRLRGGKGGPTVLLHQICHNEIHATFTETELAREFNTPEALRAGRTY' A
#
# COMPACT_ATOMS: atom_id res chain seq x y z
N MET A 1 7.30 -18.85 -19.93
CA MET A 1 7.02 -18.88 -18.50
C MET A 1 6.49 -17.53 -18.05
N SER A 2 5.44 -17.55 -17.27
CA SER A 2 4.90 -16.30 -16.73
C SER A 2 5.71 -15.86 -15.51
N ASP A 3 5.81 -14.54 -15.33
CA ASP A 3 6.45 -14.00 -14.14
C ASP A 3 5.63 -14.36 -12.90
N PRO A 4 6.29 -14.51 -11.73
CA PRO A 4 5.55 -14.74 -10.51
C PRO A 4 4.65 -13.56 -10.19
N ASP A 5 3.55 -13.82 -9.49
CA ASP A 5 2.64 -12.76 -9.06
C ASP A 5 3.38 -11.77 -8.14
N PRO A 6 3.07 -10.47 -8.24
CA PRO A 6 3.65 -9.51 -7.33
C PRO A 6 3.21 -9.80 -5.88
N ILE A 7 4.06 -9.47 -4.94
CA ILE A 7 3.78 -9.69 -3.52
C ILE A 7 3.23 -8.39 -2.93
N CYS A 8 2.10 -8.48 -2.26
CA CYS A 8 1.52 -7.35 -1.52
C CYS A 8 2.44 -7.02 -0.34
N PRO A 9 3.00 -5.82 -0.28
CA PRO A 9 3.95 -5.49 0.80
C PRO A 9 3.28 -5.38 2.17
N LEU A 10 1.97 -5.32 2.23
CA LEU A 10 1.26 -5.20 3.50
C LEU A 10 0.97 -6.57 4.13
N CYS A 11 0.43 -7.50 3.37
CA CYS A 11 0.10 -8.83 3.89
C CYS A 11 1.12 -9.91 3.50
N LEU A 12 2.07 -9.58 2.63
CA LEU A 12 3.14 -10.48 2.17
C LEU A 12 2.63 -11.71 1.43
N ARG A 13 1.47 -11.57 0.78
CA ARG A 13 0.87 -12.62 -0.03
C ARG A 13 0.90 -12.25 -1.50
N PRO A 14 0.97 -13.24 -2.42
CA PRO A 14 0.92 -12.94 -3.85
C PRO A 14 -0.40 -12.28 -4.23
N ILE A 15 -0.34 -11.40 -5.23
CA ILE A 15 -1.52 -10.75 -5.79
C ILE A 15 -1.78 -11.35 -7.16
N PRO A 16 -2.73 -12.32 -7.28
CA PRO A 16 -3.06 -12.89 -8.58
C PRO A 16 -3.62 -11.83 -9.53
N ALA A 17 -3.41 -12.02 -10.83
CA ALA A 17 -3.84 -11.05 -11.83
C ALA A 17 -5.36 -10.83 -11.81
N ASP A 18 -6.14 -11.82 -11.39
CA ASP A 18 -7.59 -11.72 -11.34
C ASP A 18 -8.11 -11.20 -9.98
N ALA A 19 -7.23 -10.96 -9.02
CA ALA A 19 -7.62 -10.41 -7.73
C ALA A 19 -7.80 -8.90 -7.81
N LYS A 20 -8.73 -8.37 -7.05
CA LYS A 20 -8.89 -6.91 -6.94
C LYS A 20 -7.65 -6.32 -6.30
N GLN A 21 -7.07 -5.34 -6.97
CA GLN A 21 -5.80 -4.74 -6.57
C GLN A 21 -5.77 -3.28 -7.00
N SER A 22 -4.93 -2.49 -6.35
CA SER A 22 -4.79 -1.08 -6.70
C SER A 22 -3.42 -0.56 -6.26
N LEU A 23 -3.02 0.55 -6.89
CA LEU A 23 -1.78 1.23 -6.52
C LEU A 23 -2.03 2.18 -5.37
N HIS A 24 -1.15 2.12 -4.38
CA HIS A 24 -1.18 3.03 -3.24
C HIS A 24 0.01 3.98 -3.32
N HIS A 25 -0.24 5.27 -3.23
CA HIS A 25 0.81 6.28 -3.15
C HIS A 25 1.34 6.32 -1.72
N LEU A 26 2.63 6.03 -1.54
CA LEU A 26 3.24 6.04 -0.21
C LEU A 26 3.17 7.41 0.43
N ILE A 27 3.31 8.47 -0.39
CA ILE A 27 3.07 9.84 0.05
C ILE A 27 1.80 10.31 -0.64
N PRO A 28 0.74 10.72 0.11
CA PRO A 28 -0.49 11.19 -0.51
C PRO A 28 -0.25 12.33 -1.50
N ARG A 29 -0.99 12.33 -2.60
CA ARG A 29 -0.79 13.32 -3.68
C ARG A 29 -0.97 14.75 -3.19
N LEU A 30 -1.88 14.97 -2.25
CA LEU A 30 -2.10 16.29 -1.66
C LEU A 30 -0.91 16.79 -0.82
N ARG A 31 0.01 15.88 -0.49
CA ARG A 31 1.21 16.20 0.27
C ARG A 31 2.47 16.15 -0.59
N GLY A 32 2.32 16.37 -1.90
CA GLY A 32 3.45 16.38 -2.82
C GLY A 32 3.84 15.02 -3.36
N GLY A 33 2.98 14.00 -3.17
CA GLY A 33 3.28 12.64 -3.62
C GLY A 33 3.06 12.38 -5.09
N LYS A 34 2.66 13.37 -5.86
CA LYS A 34 2.42 13.19 -7.30
C LYS A 34 3.72 12.79 -7.98
N GLY A 35 3.68 11.66 -8.69
CA GLY A 35 4.87 11.11 -9.34
C GLY A 35 5.85 10.42 -8.41
N GLY A 36 5.51 10.32 -7.11
CA GLY A 36 6.34 9.64 -6.13
C GLY A 36 6.14 8.12 -6.11
N PRO A 37 6.77 7.43 -5.17
CA PRO A 37 6.73 5.97 -5.13
C PRO A 37 5.32 5.44 -4.86
N THR A 38 4.99 4.34 -5.53
CA THR A 38 3.73 3.63 -5.34
C THR A 38 4.01 2.16 -5.06
N VAL A 39 3.06 1.50 -4.42
CA VAL A 39 3.12 0.04 -4.21
C VAL A 39 1.80 -0.56 -4.64
N LEU A 40 1.86 -1.77 -5.19
CA LEU A 40 0.66 -2.50 -5.57
C LEU A 40 0.19 -3.31 -4.36
N LEU A 41 -1.08 -3.13 -4.00
CA LEU A 41 -1.69 -3.79 -2.86
C LEU A 41 -2.96 -4.51 -3.29
N HIS A 42 -3.34 -5.55 -2.54
CA HIS A 42 -4.71 -6.05 -2.63
C HIS A 42 -5.65 -4.90 -2.32
N GLN A 43 -6.81 -4.86 -2.99
CA GLN A 43 -7.78 -3.79 -2.76
C GLN A 43 -8.21 -3.73 -1.29
N ILE A 44 -8.37 -4.87 -0.66
CA ILE A 44 -8.74 -4.93 0.76
C ILE A 44 -7.65 -4.33 1.65
N CYS A 45 -6.38 -4.58 1.34
CA CYS A 45 -5.27 -4.00 2.09
C CYS A 45 -5.21 -2.48 1.91
N HIS A 46 -5.42 -2.01 0.68
CA HIS A 46 -5.45 -0.58 0.39
C HIS A 46 -6.57 0.13 1.15
N ASN A 47 -7.77 -0.46 1.13
CA ASN A 47 -8.91 0.09 1.87
C ASN A 47 -8.61 0.17 3.36
N GLU A 48 -7.93 -0.83 3.89
CA GLU A 48 -7.61 -0.88 5.31
C GLU A 48 -6.63 0.20 5.72
N ILE A 49 -5.65 0.51 4.87
CA ILE A 49 -4.71 1.59 5.13
C ILE A 49 -5.47 2.90 5.31
N HIS A 50 -6.40 3.20 4.40
CA HIS A 50 -7.16 4.44 4.46
C HIS A 50 -8.20 4.45 5.59
N ALA A 51 -8.57 3.30 6.10
CA ALA A 51 -9.44 3.18 7.27
C ALA A 51 -8.67 3.33 8.58
N THR A 52 -7.39 2.98 8.59
CA THR A 52 -6.55 2.95 9.78
C THR A 52 -5.76 4.25 9.96
N PHE A 53 -5.25 4.81 8.88
CA PHE A 53 -4.36 5.97 8.92
C PHE A 53 -5.00 7.17 8.23
N THR A 54 -4.73 8.36 8.74
CA THR A 54 -5.07 9.62 8.06
C THR A 54 -4.02 9.93 7.00
N GLU A 55 -4.35 10.84 6.08
CA GLU A 55 -3.38 11.27 5.06
C GLU A 55 -2.14 11.92 5.70
N THR A 56 -2.33 12.65 6.78
CA THR A 56 -1.22 13.27 7.51
C THR A 56 -0.30 12.20 8.08
N GLU A 57 -0.87 11.17 8.70
CA GLU A 57 -0.07 10.06 9.23
C GLU A 57 0.68 9.32 8.13
N LEU A 58 0.02 9.08 7.00
CA LEU A 58 0.66 8.40 5.87
C LEU A 58 1.84 9.21 5.33
N ALA A 59 1.70 10.53 5.25
CA ALA A 59 2.76 11.38 4.74
C ALA A 59 3.95 11.50 5.70
N ARG A 60 3.69 11.49 6.99
CA ARG A 60 4.72 11.77 8.01
C ARG A 60 5.40 10.53 8.56
N GLU A 61 4.65 9.46 8.82
CA GLU A 61 5.16 8.31 9.56
C GLU A 61 5.03 6.98 8.80
N PHE A 62 4.03 6.84 7.96
CA PHE A 62 3.72 5.57 7.31
C PHE A 62 3.88 5.67 5.80
N ASN A 63 5.01 6.23 5.37
CA ASN A 63 5.30 6.44 3.95
C ASN A 63 6.22 5.37 3.36
N THR A 64 6.39 4.26 4.05
CA THR A 64 7.12 3.09 3.53
C THR A 64 6.30 1.83 3.81
N PRO A 65 6.48 0.76 3.00
CA PRO A 65 5.77 -0.49 3.27
C PRO A 65 6.08 -1.08 4.65
N GLU A 66 7.31 -0.94 5.11
CA GLU A 66 7.73 -1.44 6.41
C GLU A 66 6.99 -0.71 7.54
N ALA A 67 6.86 0.60 7.43
CA ALA A 67 6.15 1.40 8.42
C ALA A 67 4.66 1.06 8.42
N LEU A 68 4.06 0.83 7.26
CA LEU A 68 2.66 0.42 7.15
C LEU A 68 2.42 -0.91 7.86
N ARG A 69 3.31 -1.89 7.65
CA ARG A 69 3.20 -3.18 8.34
C ARG A 69 3.34 -3.03 9.84
N ALA A 70 4.29 -2.21 10.29
CA ALA A 70 4.54 -1.99 11.71
C ALA A 70 3.36 -1.29 12.39
N GLY A 71 2.63 -0.45 11.67
CA GLY A 71 1.48 0.27 12.19
C GLY A 71 0.17 -0.53 12.18
N ARG A 72 0.16 -1.71 11.57
CA ARG A 72 -1.03 -2.56 11.56
C ARG A 72 -1.23 -3.20 12.93
N THR A 73 -2.43 -3.11 13.44
CA THR A 73 -2.81 -3.77 14.69
C THR A 73 -3.84 -4.85 14.38
N TYR A 74 -3.37 -6.04 14.26
CA TYR A 74 -4.25 -7.20 14.10
C TYR A 74 -3.91 -8.23 15.15
#